data_7cf2acd5e746a4ff50efa193a0a3f00f
#
_entry.id   7cf2acd5e746a4ff50efa193a0a3f00f
#
_cell.length_a   1.000
_cell.length_b   1.000
_cell.length_c   1.000
_cell.angle_alpha   90.00
_cell.angle_beta   90.00
_cell.angle_gamma   90.00
#
_symmetry.space_group_name_H-M   'P 1'
#
loop_
_entity.id
_entity.type
_entity.pdbx_description
1 polymer ?
#
loop_
_entity_poly.entity_id
_entity_poly.type
_entity_poly.pdbx_seq_one_letter_code
_entity_poly.pdbx_strand_id
1 'polypeptide(L)'
;MASIFGFEIKGLKTFVGRDGMGSQGNIYYNGKKVGWYNNQANGGATDIDFDGSKEQYSKMMGLLKEAMRKYYERYPLTEPYADLEPNEDIFIDDLVCFTQDEKEFKKYQKDGYIGMAKYQKIGDPYYEYTILFKREKAIEEFQKRADIENARIYTKDAFVITDEVPQIEGEVQENPPNMGM
;
A
#
# COMPACT_ATOMS: atom_id res chain seq x y z
N MET A 1 -8.37 5.66 -6.81
CA MET A 1 -7.88 6.28 -5.56
C MET A 1 -7.35 5.15 -4.72
N ALA A 2 -6.20 5.37 -4.07
CA ALA A 2 -5.55 4.35 -3.25
C ALA A 2 -6.48 3.88 -2.13
N SER A 3 -6.67 2.57 -2.03
CA SER A 3 -7.57 1.93 -1.07
C SER A 3 -7.01 0.58 -0.62
N ILE A 4 -7.06 0.33 0.67
CA ILE A 4 -6.69 -0.96 1.27
C ILE A 4 -7.94 -1.51 1.97
N PHE A 5 -8.53 -2.58 1.43
CA PHE A 5 -9.75 -3.20 1.93
C PHE A 5 -10.89 -2.22 2.23
N GLY A 6 -11.08 -1.25 1.32
CA GLY A 6 -12.11 -0.22 1.43
C GLY A 6 -11.72 1.03 2.23
N PHE A 7 -10.61 1.01 2.95
CA PHE A 7 -10.09 2.20 3.65
C PHE A 7 -9.28 3.09 2.71
N GLU A 8 -9.53 4.40 2.78
CA GLU A 8 -8.87 5.43 1.96
C GLU A 8 -8.51 6.64 2.83
N ILE A 9 -7.43 7.34 2.49
CA ILE A 9 -7.09 8.64 3.08
C ILE A 9 -7.34 9.75 2.06
N LYS A 10 -8.14 10.75 2.47
CA LYS A 10 -8.37 11.97 1.68
C LYS A 10 -8.02 13.22 2.46
N GLY A 11 -7.68 14.28 1.73
CA GLY A 11 -7.28 15.54 2.36
C GLY A 11 -5.95 15.43 3.11
N LEU A 12 -5.07 14.50 2.69
CA LEU A 12 -3.75 14.28 3.27
C LEU A 12 -2.94 15.59 3.29
N LYS A 13 -2.49 15.96 4.48
CA LYS A 13 -1.52 17.03 4.73
C LYS A 13 -0.33 16.46 5.47
N THR A 14 0.87 16.83 5.07
CA THR A 14 2.12 16.47 5.72
C THR A 14 2.80 17.71 6.27
N PHE A 15 3.51 17.55 7.37
CA PHE A 15 4.24 18.62 8.03
C PHE A 15 5.46 18.06 8.76
N VAL A 16 6.41 18.93 9.13
CA VAL A 16 7.56 18.53 9.92
C VAL A 16 7.20 18.63 11.39
N GLY A 17 7.23 17.50 12.11
CA GLY A 17 7.08 17.44 13.56
C GLY A 17 8.45 17.42 14.25
N ARG A 18 8.44 17.21 15.58
CA ARG A 18 9.67 17.16 16.38
C ARG A 18 10.54 15.95 16.03
N ASP A 19 9.93 14.80 15.79
CA ASP A 19 10.59 13.52 15.63
C ASP A 19 10.48 12.98 14.18
N GLY A 20 10.23 13.86 13.20
CA GLY A 20 10.16 13.51 11.78
C GLY A 20 8.99 14.13 11.04
N MET A 21 8.48 13.39 10.05
CA MET A 21 7.34 13.82 9.23
C MET A 21 6.03 13.38 9.87
N GLY A 22 5.20 14.35 10.20
CA GLY A 22 3.83 14.13 10.62
C GLY A 22 2.84 14.18 9.45
N SER A 23 1.66 13.65 9.68
CA SER A 23 0.58 13.67 8.69
C SER A 23 -0.79 13.69 9.34
N GLN A 24 -1.77 14.25 8.63
CA GLN A 24 -3.16 14.22 9.05
C GLN A 24 -4.07 14.08 7.83
N GLY A 25 -5.26 13.55 8.03
CA GLY A 25 -6.23 13.39 6.96
C GLY A 25 -7.57 12.86 7.43
N ASN A 26 -8.50 12.74 6.48
CA ASN A 26 -9.80 12.13 6.72
C ASN A 26 -9.76 10.67 6.29
N ILE A 27 -10.31 9.80 7.15
CA ILE A 27 -10.48 8.38 6.87
C ILE A 27 -11.83 8.18 6.17
N TYR A 28 -11.79 7.45 5.06
CA TYR A 28 -12.97 7.02 4.32
C TYR A 28 -13.04 5.49 4.33
N TYR A 29 -14.24 4.96 4.35
CA TYR A 29 -14.52 3.54 4.16
C TYR A 29 -15.59 3.36 3.09
N ASN A 30 -15.25 2.61 2.03
CA ASN A 30 -16.13 2.42 0.86
C ASN A 30 -16.69 3.75 0.32
N GLY A 31 -15.80 4.75 0.17
CA GLY A 31 -16.12 6.06 -0.39
C GLY A 31 -16.83 7.02 0.55
N LYS A 32 -17.23 6.62 1.76
CA LYS A 32 -17.86 7.50 2.77
C LYS A 32 -16.85 7.93 3.81
N LYS A 33 -16.83 9.21 4.16
CA LYS A 33 -16.06 9.70 5.29
C LYS A 33 -16.58 9.03 6.57
N VAL A 34 -15.65 8.47 7.35
CA VAL A 34 -15.96 7.76 8.61
C VAL A 34 -15.17 8.29 9.80
N GLY A 35 -14.17 9.15 9.59
CA GLY A 35 -13.37 9.67 10.67
C GLY A 35 -12.18 10.50 10.18
N TRP A 36 -11.19 10.63 11.05
CA TRP A 36 -9.95 11.34 10.79
C TRP A 36 -8.79 10.67 11.54
N TYR A 37 -7.56 11.01 11.14
CA TYR A 37 -6.35 10.64 11.87
C TYR A 37 -5.39 11.83 11.93
N ASN A 38 -4.50 11.81 12.93
CA ASN A 38 -3.43 12.78 13.10
C ASN A 38 -2.20 12.13 13.74
N ASN A 39 -1.12 12.04 12.97
CA ASN A 39 0.20 11.66 13.45
C ASN A 39 1.04 12.93 13.58
N GLN A 40 1.29 13.36 14.82
CA GLN A 40 1.99 14.60 15.11
C GLN A 40 3.51 14.50 14.96
N ALA A 41 4.09 13.32 14.73
CA ALA A 41 5.53 13.06 14.71
C ALA A 41 6.24 13.64 15.96
N ASN A 42 5.72 13.33 17.13
CA ASN A 42 6.25 13.76 18.43
C ASN A 42 6.62 12.59 19.35
N GLY A 43 6.72 11.37 18.79
CA GLY A 43 6.98 10.11 19.48
C GLY A 43 5.75 9.49 20.16
N GLY A 44 4.57 10.10 20.02
CA GLY A 44 3.31 9.51 20.48
C GLY A 44 2.62 8.67 19.40
N ALA A 45 1.60 7.92 19.81
CA ALA A 45 0.74 7.17 18.90
C ALA A 45 -0.04 8.10 17.95
N THR A 46 -0.46 7.56 16.81
CA THR A 46 -1.38 8.25 15.89
C THR A 46 -2.77 8.34 16.51
N ASP A 47 -3.30 9.55 16.57
CA ASP A 47 -4.69 9.76 16.96
C ASP A 47 -5.60 9.28 15.81
N ILE A 48 -6.48 8.33 16.10
CA ILE A 48 -7.48 7.82 15.16
C ILE A 48 -8.84 7.98 15.81
N ASP A 49 -9.75 8.69 15.13
CA ASP A 49 -11.11 8.88 15.62
C ASP A 49 -12.13 8.61 14.51
N PHE A 50 -13.19 7.90 14.87
CA PHE A 50 -14.30 7.60 13.97
C PHE A 50 -15.56 8.35 14.39
N ASP A 51 -16.23 8.95 13.41
CA ASP A 51 -17.44 9.73 13.58
C ASP A 51 -18.59 8.87 14.13
N GLY A 52 -19.41 9.46 15.02
CA GLY A 52 -20.67 8.89 15.44
C GLY A 52 -20.72 8.41 16.89
N SER A 53 -21.59 7.43 17.18
CA SER A 53 -21.76 6.86 18.52
C SER A 53 -20.60 5.92 18.90
N LYS A 54 -20.46 5.64 20.20
CA LYS A 54 -19.48 4.65 20.68
C LYS A 54 -19.61 3.29 19.99
N GLU A 55 -20.80 2.90 19.63
CA GLU A 55 -21.08 1.64 18.92
C GLU A 55 -20.57 1.72 17.47
N GLN A 56 -20.80 2.85 16.79
CA GLN A 56 -20.29 3.09 15.44
C GLN A 56 -18.77 3.14 15.43
N TYR A 57 -18.15 3.82 16.39
CA TYR A 57 -16.70 3.83 16.59
C TYR A 57 -16.15 2.40 16.74
N SER A 58 -16.73 1.60 17.64
CA SER A 58 -16.30 0.23 17.89
C SER A 58 -16.41 -0.64 16.63
N LYS A 59 -17.49 -0.48 15.86
CA LYS A 59 -17.69 -1.18 14.59
C LYS A 59 -16.61 -0.79 13.57
N MET A 60 -16.34 0.50 13.40
CA MET A 60 -15.33 0.97 12.44
C MET A 60 -13.91 0.53 12.84
N MET A 61 -13.60 0.57 14.12
CA MET A 61 -12.32 0.06 14.63
C MET A 61 -12.18 -1.44 14.38
N GLY A 62 -13.25 -2.21 14.54
CA GLY A 62 -13.26 -3.65 14.19
C GLY A 62 -12.99 -3.90 12.72
N LEU A 63 -13.60 -3.10 11.81
CA LEU A 63 -13.33 -3.19 10.37
C LEU A 63 -11.89 -2.79 10.01
N LEU A 64 -11.35 -1.76 10.67
CA LEU A 64 -9.95 -1.34 10.48
C LEU A 64 -8.98 -2.46 10.86
N LYS A 65 -9.19 -3.09 12.01
CA LYS A 65 -8.37 -4.22 12.49
C LYS A 65 -8.45 -5.43 11.56
N GLU A 66 -9.62 -5.71 11.03
CA GLU A 66 -9.77 -6.81 10.06
C GLU A 66 -9.07 -6.49 8.74
N ALA A 67 -9.16 -5.26 8.23
CA ALA A 67 -8.44 -4.82 7.05
C ALA A 67 -6.92 -4.90 7.26
N MET A 68 -6.43 -4.43 8.40
CA MET A 68 -5.04 -4.50 8.83
C MET A 68 -4.54 -5.95 8.87
N ARG A 69 -5.28 -6.87 9.52
CA ARG A 69 -4.93 -8.28 9.59
C ARG A 69 -4.75 -8.89 8.20
N LYS A 70 -5.75 -8.72 7.30
CA LYS A 70 -5.71 -9.20 5.93
C LYS A 70 -4.54 -8.59 5.13
N TYR A 71 -4.28 -7.32 5.33
CA TYR A 71 -3.19 -6.62 4.64
C TYR A 71 -1.83 -7.21 5.01
N TYR A 72 -1.53 -7.38 6.31
CA TYR A 72 -0.25 -7.92 6.75
C TYR A 72 -0.11 -9.43 6.63
N GLU A 73 -1.20 -10.17 6.51
CA GLU A 73 -1.15 -11.58 6.06
C GLU A 73 -0.66 -11.68 4.61
N ARG A 74 -1.03 -10.73 3.76
CA ARG A 74 -0.65 -10.69 2.34
C ARG A 74 0.68 -9.97 2.10
N TYR A 75 0.95 -8.94 2.87
CA TYR A 75 2.14 -8.07 2.77
C TYR A 75 2.78 -7.93 4.15
N PRO A 76 3.49 -8.94 4.65
CA PRO A 76 4.11 -8.88 5.98
C PRO A 76 5.11 -7.73 6.06
N LEU A 77 5.31 -7.22 7.28
CA LEU A 77 6.35 -6.23 7.53
C LEU A 77 7.72 -6.83 7.17
N THR A 78 8.57 -5.99 6.59
CA THR A 78 9.91 -6.37 6.13
C THR A 78 10.97 -5.62 6.91
N GLU A 79 12.23 -6.03 6.81
CA GLU A 79 13.33 -5.32 7.44
C GLU A 79 13.34 -3.81 7.07
N PRO A 80 13.62 -2.91 8.02
CA PRO A 80 14.05 -3.18 9.42
C PRO A 80 12.90 -3.38 10.43
N TYR A 81 11.67 -3.56 9.98
CA TYR A 81 10.45 -3.60 10.81
C TYR A 81 9.84 -5.00 10.94
N ALA A 82 10.53 -6.05 10.44
CA ALA A 82 10.02 -7.42 10.42
C ALA A 82 9.67 -7.99 11.81
N ASP A 83 10.34 -7.52 12.86
CA ASP A 83 10.11 -7.95 14.24
C ASP A 83 8.97 -7.20 14.95
N LEU A 84 8.37 -6.19 14.30
CA LEU A 84 7.25 -5.46 14.90
C LEU A 84 5.94 -6.18 14.70
N GLU A 85 5.07 -6.14 15.70
CA GLU A 85 3.68 -6.52 15.53
C GLU A 85 2.92 -5.39 14.83
N PRO A 86 2.22 -5.69 13.71
CA PRO A 86 1.38 -4.71 13.03
C PRO A 86 0.32 -4.14 13.98
N ASN A 87 0.17 -2.83 13.96
CA ASN A 87 -0.83 -2.10 14.73
C ASN A 87 -1.49 -1.02 13.87
N GLU A 88 -2.48 -0.33 14.43
CA GLU A 88 -3.25 0.68 13.72
C GLU A 88 -2.39 1.84 13.23
N ASP A 89 -1.36 2.23 13.98
CA ASP A 89 -0.45 3.32 13.61
C ASP A 89 0.31 2.96 12.33
N ILE A 90 0.92 1.76 12.29
CA ILE A 90 1.67 1.25 11.14
C ILE A 90 0.74 1.11 9.92
N PHE A 91 -0.49 0.63 10.14
CA PHE A 91 -1.46 0.48 9.05
C PHE A 91 -1.90 1.83 8.46
N ILE A 92 -2.11 2.84 9.29
CA ILE A 92 -2.42 4.20 8.81
C ILE A 92 -1.23 4.79 8.06
N ASP A 93 0.00 4.58 8.53
CA ASP A 93 1.20 5.04 7.83
C ASP A 93 1.35 4.35 6.47
N ASP A 94 1.12 3.05 6.37
CA ASP A 94 1.09 2.32 5.09
C ASP A 94 0.01 2.87 4.14
N LEU A 95 -1.18 3.17 4.65
CA LEU A 95 -2.26 3.74 3.85
C LEU A 95 -1.93 5.17 3.37
N VAL A 96 -1.22 5.94 4.19
CA VAL A 96 -0.69 7.27 3.83
C VAL A 96 0.37 7.13 2.73
N CYS A 97 1.36 6.26 2.90
CA CYS A 97 2.38 5.97 1.89
C CYS A 97 1.76 5.53 0.58
N PHE A 98 0.80 4.61 0.62
CA PHE A 98 0.08 4.11 -0.55
C PHE A 98 -0.69 5.23 -1.29
N THR A 99 -1.28 6.16 -0.53
CA THR A 99 -1.94 7.36 -1.08
C THR A 99 -0.95 8.33 -1.71
N GLN A 100 0.25 8.48 -1.14
CA GLN A 100 1.32 9.30 -1.70
C GLN A 100 1.88 8.69 -2.98
N ASP A 101 2.10 7.39 -2.99
CA ASP A 101 2.57 6.63 -4.14
C ASP A 101 1.61 6.75 -5.33
N GLU A 102 0.30 6.67 -5.09
CA GLU A 102 -0.70 6.92 -6.14
C GLU A 102 -0.58 8.33 -6.73
N LYS A 103 -0.43 9.34 -5.86
CA LYS A 103 -0.28 10.73 -6.31
C LYS A 103 1.00 10.95 -7.11
N GLU A 104 2.08 10.32 -6.69
CA GLU A 104 3.37 10.35 -7.36
C GLU A 104 3.28 9.68 -8.73
N PHE A 105 2.77 8.46 -8.78
CA PHE A 105 2.58 7.71 -10.01
C PHE A 105 1.70 8.45 -11.02
N LYS A 106 0.61 9.08 -10.58
CA LYS A 106 -0.23 9.91 -11.44
C LYS A 106 0.50 11.09 -12.10
N LYS A 107 1.55 11.64 -11.48
CA LYS A 107 2.40 12.64 -12.12
C LYS A 107 3.24 12.00 -13.23
N TYR A 108 3.86 10.85 -12.97
CA TYR A 108 4.66 10.13 -13.97
C TYR A 108 3.82 9.60 -15.13
N GLN A 109 2.56 9.22 -14.89
CA GLN A 109 1.66 8.82 -15.98
C GLN A 109 1.45 9.93 -17.02
N LYS A 110 1.45 11.20 -16.62
CA LYS A 110 1.37 12.34 -17.55
C LYS A 110 2.57 12.42 -18.48
N ASP A 111 3.72 11.93 -18.05
CA ASP A 111 4.97 11.87 -18.81
C ASP A 111 5.13 10.53 -19.57
N GLY A 112 4.05 9.75 -19.66
CA GLY A 112 3.98 8.52 -20.43
C GLY A 112 4.56 7.28 -19.74
N TYR A 113 4.77 7.31 -18.41
CA TYR A 113 5.14 6.12 -17.67
C TYR A 113 3.91 5.26 -17.39
N ILE A 114 4.03 3.95 -17.58
CA ILE A 114 2.97 2.96 -17.42
C ILE A 114 3.11 2.17 -16.12
N GLY A 115 4.27 2.23 -15.48
CA GLY A 115 4.56 1.55 -14.22
C GLY A 115 5.63 2.28 -13.41
N MET A 116 5.57 2.07 -12.10
CA MET A 116 6.55 2.49 -11.11
C MET A 116 6.81 1.30 -10.18
N ALA A 117 8.04 1.06 -9.80
CA ALA A 117 8.34 0.13 -8.72
C ALA A 117 9.11 0.83 -7.61
N LYS A 118 8.75 0.50 -6.37
CA LYS A 118 9.53 0.80 -5.18
C LYS A 118 10.11 -0.51 -4.64
N TYR A 119 11.38 -0.52 -4.30
CA TYR A 119 12.09 -1.74 -3.94
C TYR A 119 13.29 -1.46 -3.06
N GLN A 120 13.76 -2.47 -2.36
CA GLN A 120 15.03 -2.47 -1.63
C GLN A 120 16.07 -3.29 -2.40
N LYS A 121 17.34 -2.98 -2.23
CA LYS A 121 18.43 -3.83 -2.69
C LYS A 121 18.79 -4.82 -1.60
N ILE A 122 19.09 -6.05 -1.97
CA ILE A 122 19.56 -7.06 -1.02
C ILE A 122 20.77 -6.54 -0.26
N GLY A 123 20.70 -6.58 1.06
CA GLY A 123 21.73 -6.06 1.97
C GLY A 123 21.68 -4.55 2.25
N ASP A 124 20.65 -3.85 1.77
CA ASP A 124 20.43 -2.42 2.03
C ASP A 124 18.95 -2.13 2.41
N PRO A 125 18.48 -2.64 3.57
CA PRO A 125 17.08 -2.58 3.94
C PRO A 125 16.61 -1.17 4.35
N TYR A 126 17.53 -0.23 4.56
CA TYR A 126 17.19 1.13 5.02
C TYR A 126 16.86 2.11 3.90
N TYR A 127 17.12 1.74 2.64
CA TYR A 127 16.87 2.62 1.50
C TYR A 127 15.86 2.01 0.54
N GLU A 128 14.82 2.78 0.25
CA GLU A 128 13.86 2.47 -0.79
C GLU A 128 14.26 3.17 -2.09
N TYR A 129 14.29 2.41 -3.16
CA TYR A 129 14.61 2.86 -4.51
C TYR A 129 13.35 2.91 -5.36
N THR A 130 13.27 3.89 -6.26
CA THR A 130 12.19 4.02 -7.22
C THR A 130 12.70 3.85 -8.63
N ILE A 131 12.00 3.07 -9.45
CA ILE A 131 12.24 2.95 -10.90
C ILE A 131 10.93 3.13 -11.66
N LEU A 132 11.01 3.75 -12.83
CA LEU A 132 9.87 4.05 -13.67
C LEU A 132 9.95 3.30 -15.00
N PHE A 133 8.80 2.82 -15.49
CA PHE A 133 8.70 1.99 -16.68
C PHE A 133 7.82 2.66 -17.75
N LYS A 134 8.31 2.66 -19.00
CA LYS A 134 7.55 3.11 -20.19
C LYS A 134 7.08 1.95 -21.07
N ARG A 135 7.45 0.70 -20.73
CA ARG A 135 7.13 -0.50 -21.53
C ARG A 135 6.89 -1.69 -20.61
N GLU A 136 5.90 -2.50 -20.91
CA GLU A 136 5.56 -3.72 -20.16
C GLU A 136 6.75 -4.67 -20.03
N LYS A 137 7.47 -4.90 -21.13
CA LYS A 137 8.67 -5.73 -21.12
C LYS A 137 9.71 -5.32 -20.07
N ALA A 138 9.84 -4.01 -19.79
CA ALA A 138 10.76 -3.53 -18.75
C ALA A 138 10.27 -3.87 -17.34
N ILE A 139 8.96 -3.95 -17.11
CA ILE A 139 8.36 -4.44 -15.85
C ILE A 139 8.66 -5.93 -15.69
N GLU A 140 8.47 -6.74 -16.73
CA GLU A 140 8.76 -8.17 -16.72
C GLU A 140 10.25 -8.45 -16.48
N GLU A 141 11.14 -7.68 -17.10
CA GLU A 141 12.59 -7.77 -16.89
C GLU A 141 12.97 -7.39 -15.45
N PHE A 142 12.33 -6.36 -14.89
CA PHE A 142 12.55 -5.94 -13.51
C PHE A 142 12.12 -7.02 -12.51
N GLN A 143 10.98 -7.68 -12.73
CA GLN A 143 10.49 -8.76 -11.86
C GLN A 143 11.44 -9.97 -11.77
N LYS A 144 12.31 -10.16 -12.76
CA LYS A 144 13.29 -11.25 -12.79
C LYS A 144 14.62 -10.93 -12.13
N ARG A 145 14.78 -9.72 -11.60
CA ARG A 145 16.02 -9.29 -10.94
C ARG A 145 16.22 -10.04 -9.63
N ALA A 146 17.43 -10.57 -9.45
CA ALA A 146 17.83 -11.31 -8.25
C ALA A 146 18.52 -10.44 -7.18
N ASP A 147 18.76 -9.13 -7.48
CA ASP A 147 19.48 -8.20 -6.62
C ASP A 147 18.55 -7.27 -5.83
N ILE A 148 17.24 -7.52 -5.91
CA ILE A 148 16.21 -6.71 -5.25
C ILE A 148 15.32 -7.57 -4.35
N GLU A 149 14.77 -6.92 -3.34
CA GLU A 149 13.78 -7.48 -2.43
C GLU A 149 12.66 -6.47 -2.14
N ASN A 150 11.57 -6.94 -1.56
CA ASN A 150 10.43 -6.12 -1.13
C ASN A 150 9.87 -5.21 -2.23
N ALA A 151 9.93 -5.65 -3.49
CA ALA A 151 9.48 -4.86 -4.62
C ALA A 151 7.96 -4.75 -4.66
N ARG A 152 7.46 -3.51 -4.69
CA ARG A 152 6.05 -3.19 -4.95
C ARG A 152 5.96 -2.54 -6.33
N ILE A 153 5.22 -3.15 -7.24
CA ILE A 153 5.04 -2.65 -8.61
C ILE A 153 3.66 -2.04 -8.72
N TYR A 154 3.63 -0.78 -9.11
CA TYR A 154 2.42 0.01 -9.29
C TYR A 154 2.15 0.19 -10.78
N THR A 155 1.00 -0.27 -11.23
CA THR A 155 0.41 0.03 -12.52
C THR A 155 -0.91 0.76 -12.30
N LYS A 156 -1.64 1.07 -13.35
CA LYS A 156 -2.87 1.88 -13.28
C LYS A 156 -3.89 1.36 -12.24
N ASP A 157 -4.00 0.05 -12.11
CA ASP A 157 -5.02 -0.60 -11.27
C ASP A 157 -4.46 -1.15 -9.94
N ALA A 158 -3.15 -0.93 -9.68
CA ALA A 158 -2.46 -1.47 -8.51
C ALA A 158 -2.77 -0.76 -7.18
N PHE A 159 -3.51 0.35 -7.21
CA PHE A 159 -3.79 1.15 -6.02
C PHE A 159 -5.10 0.79 -5.30
N VAL A 160 -5.67 -0.37 -5.60
CA VAL A 160 -6.83 -0.91 -4.90
C VAL A 160 -6.53 -2.32 -4.44
N ILE A 161 -6.40 -2.50 -3.13
CA ILE A 161 -6.20 -3.80 -2.50
C ILE A 161 -7.53 -4.26 -1.92
N THR A 162 -8.04 -5.40 -2.43
CA THR A 162 -9.30 -6.02 -2.02
C THR A 162 -9.10 -7.49 -1.72
N ASP A 163 -10.17 -8.18 -1.28
CA ASP A 163 -10.18 -9.65 -1.12
C ASP A 163 -10.02 -10.37 -2.47
N GLU A 164 -10.42 -9.74 -3.58
CA GLU A 164 -10.21 -10.27 -4.93
C GLU A 164 -8.73 -10.11 -5.30
N VAL A 165 -8.03 -11.23 -5.46
CA VAL A 165 -6.69 -11.24 -6.05
C VAL A 165 -6.86 -10.82 -7.50
N PRO A 166 -6.20 -9.76 -8.01
CA PRO A 166 -6.20 -9.46 -9.42
C PRO A 166 -5.74 -10.71 -10.18
N GLN A 167 -6.60 -11.27 -11.02
CA GLN A 167 -6.17 -12.33 -11.93
C GLN A 167 -5.12 -11.70 -12.85
N ILE A 168 -3.88 -12.12 -12.70
CA ILE A 168 -2.84 -11.85 -13.70
C ILE A 168 -3.29 -12.65 -14.91
N GLU A 169 -3.88 -12.02 -15.91
CA GLU A 169 -4.14 -12.62 -17.22
C GLU A 169 -2.79 -13.03 -17.79
N GLY A 170 -2.43 -14.32 -17.70
CA GLY A 170 -1.15 -14.82 -18.18
C GLY A 170 -0.75 -16.22 -17.73
N GLU A 171 -1.60 -16.99 -17.07
CA GLU A 171 -1.37 -18.44 -17.00
C GLU A 171 -1.73 -19.06 -18.36
N VAL A 172 -0.69 -19.24 -19.17
CA VAL A 172 -0.76 -20.13 -20.33
C VAL A 172 -1.18 -21.51 -19.83
N GLN A 173 -2.41 -21.93 -20.15
CA GLN A 173 -2.82 -23.32 -19.98
C GLN A 173 -1.87 -24.19 -20.81
N GLU A 174 -0.93 -24.84 -20.16
CA GLU A 174 -0.22 -25.96 -20.76
C GLU A 174 -1.26 -27.08 -21.03
N ASN A 175 -1.64 -27.24 -22.29
CA ASN A 175 -2.39 -28.39 -22.72
C ASN A 175 -1.54 -29.64 -22.46
N PRO A 176 -2.07 -30.67 -21.77
CA PRO A 176 -1.36 -31.94 -21.61
C PRO A 176 -1.08 -32.56 -22.98
N PRO A 177 0.09 -33.19 -23.18
CA PRO A 177 0.43 -33.78 -24.43
C PRO A 177 -0.58 -34.88 -24.79
N ASN A 178 -1.18 -34.75 -25.97
CA ASN A 178 -2.10 -35.74 -26.55
C ASN A 178 -1.32 -37.05 -26.81
N MET A 179 -1.49 -38.01 -25.90
CA MET A 179 -1.01 -39.36 -26.15
C MET A 179 -1.98 -40.05 -27.10
N GLY A 180 -1.73 -39.87 -28.40
CA GLY A 180 -2.36 -40.65 -29.44
C GLY A 180 -1.84 -42.08 -29.39
N MET A 181 -2.77 -43.01 -29.34
CA MET A 181 -2.52 -44.42 -29.64
C MET A 181 -2.26 -44.64 -31.14
#